data_0f7e6abe7b2c8c02264fbad898a7486d
#
_entry.id   0f7e6abe7b2c8c02264fbad898a7486d
#
_cell.length_a   1.000
_cell.length_b   1.000
_cell.length_c   1.000
_cell.angle_alpha   90.00
_cell.angle_beta   90.00
_cell.angle_gamma   90.00
#
_symmetry.space_group_name_H-M   'P 1'
#
loop_
_entity.id
_entity.type
_entity.pdbx_description
1 polymer ?
#
loop_
_entity_poly.entity_id
_entity_poly.type
_entity_poly.pdbx_seq_one_letter_code
_entity_poly.pdbx_strand_id
1 'polypeptide(L)'
;YYIKTNSRSAITYETAKLSYETIEDKIVATGSVIPEDEVNIVPQISGIIDEIYVEEGEEVNEGDLLAKIKVVPNEQALNSAEGRVKTSRIILNNSKKEFDRNKKLFDKGVISEQEFNSIELRYNQDAQNLDNAISDLQIIKLGSIGGSAATNTIVRSTVKGTVLVVPIKEGDQVIEANTFNPGTTISTVADLTKMIFEGMVDEGEVGKLSVGLPLKISLGAIEDKEYDAKLTLISPKGADVAGAIQFKIEGEVYLDNEFVVRAGYSANASIITDVKENVLAINEALIQYDNKTKKPFVEIQISDQKFERKDIEIGISDGVYAEILSGVTEKDNIKVWNKTEPLKRNTDDGESARLD
;
A
#
# COMPACT_ATOMS: atom_id res chain seq x y z
N TYR A 1 -61.25 -45.77 -30.35
CA TYR A 1 -59.84 -45.86 -30.03
C TYR A 1 -59.15 -44.51 -30.33
N TYR A 2 -58.95 -43.69 -29.31
CA TYR A 2 -58.19 -42.44 -29.44
C TYR A 2 -56.68 -42.75 -29.17
N ILE A 3 -55.88 -42.72 -30.20
CA ILE A 3 -54.39 -42.73 -30.04
C ILE A 3 -53.96 -41.29 -29.72
N LYS A 4 -53.68 -41.04 -28.49
CA LYS A 4 -53.07 -39.79 -28.02
C LYS A 4 -51.55 -39.80 -28.38
N THR A 5 -51.25 -39.33 -29.60
CA THR A 5 -49.83 -39.13 -29.99
C THR A 5 -49.23 -38.01 -29.12
N ASN A 6 -48.38 -38.41 -28.23
CA ASN A 6 -47.57 -37.52 -27.38
C ASN A 6 -46.43 -36.96 -28.26
N SER A 7 -46.69 -35.91 -29.03
CA SER A 7 -45.62 -35.20 -29.76
C SER A 7 -44.83 -34.35 -28.79
N ARG A 8 -43.76 -34.92 -28.24
CA ARG A 8 -42.71 -34.12 -27.63
C ARG A 8 -42.11 -33.26 -28.72
N SER A 9 -42.12 -31.92 -28.55
CA SER A 9 -41.41 -30.99 -29.42
C SER A 9 -39.96 -31.46 -29.54
N ALA A 10 -39.52 -31.71 -30.77
CA ALA A 10 -38.12 -32.06 -31.00
C ALA A 10 -37.27 -30.84 -30.59
N ILE A 11 -36.39 -31.05 -29.64
CA ILE A 11 -35.40 -30.03 -29.20
C ILE A 11 -34.36 -30.00 -30.31
N THR A 12 -34.14 -28.83 -30.92
CA THR A 12 -33.03 -28.58 -31.84
C THR A 12 -31.87 -27.95 -31.11
N TYR A 13 -30.69 -28.46 -31.34
CA TYR A 13 -29.45 -27.94 -30.75
C TYR A 13 -28.70 -27.13 -31.80
N GLU A 14 -28.17 -25.97 -31.36
CA GLU A 14 -27.21 -25.20 -32.14
C GLU A 14 -25.84 -25.87 -32.12
N THR A 15 -24.98 -25.50 -33.06
CA THR A 15 -23.59 -25.93 -33.11
C THR A 15 -22.67 -24.72 -33.11
N ALA A 16 -21.51 -24.85 -32.45
CA ALA A 16 -20.41 -23.90 -32.46
C ALA A 16 -19.19 -24.51 -33.17
N LYS A 17 -18.43 -23.64 -33.80
CA LYS A 17 -17.13 -24.03 -34.41
C LYS A 17 -16.02 -23.72 -33.43
N LEU A 18 -14.95 -24.46 -33.57
CA LEU A 18 -13.66 -24.16 -32.93
C LEU A 18 -13.02 -22.99 -33.65
N SER A 19 -12.30 -22.17 -32.91
CA SER A 19 -11.52 -21.02 -33.41
C SER A 19 -10.06 -21.11 -32.92
N TYR A 20 -9.20 -20.37 -33.60
CA TYR A 20 -7.83 -20.19 -33.11
C TYR A 20 -7.82 -18.93 -32.26
N GLU A 21 -7.44 -19.08 -31.00
CA GLU A 21 -7.42 -17.99 -30.00
C GLU A 21 -6.06 -17.94 -29.29
N THR A 22 -5.79 -16.81 -28.68
CA THR A 22 -4.71 -16.67 -27.70
C THR A 22 -5.30 -16.88 -26.32
N ILE A 23 -4.82 -17.88 -25.59
CA ILE A 23 -5.29 -18.23 -24.25
C ILE A 23 -4.20 -17.88 -23.24
N GLU A 24 -4.59 -17.13 -22.21
CA GLU A 24 -3.71 -16.73 -21.11
C GLU A 24 -4.16 -17.44 -19.83
N ASP A 25 -3.30 -18.31 -19.27
CA ASP A 25 -3.51 -18.80 -17.91
C ASP A 25 -3.11 -17.70 -16.93
N LYS A 26 -4.06 -17.28 -16.10
CA LYS A 26 -3.86 -16.15 -15.18
C LYS A 26 -4.41 -16.43 -13.80
N ILE A 27 -3.65 -15.98 -12.81
CA ILE A 27 -4.04 -15.96 -11.40
C ILE A 27 -4.51 -14.55 -11.06
N VAL A 28 -5.64 -14.43 -10.39
CA VAL A 28 -6.17 -13.13 -9.96
C VAL A 28 -5.87 -12.93 -8.49
N ALA A 29 -5.18 -11.84 -8.17
CA ALA A 29 -4.94 -11.38 -6.81
C ALA A 29 -5.71 -10.10 -6.54
N THR A 30 -6.35 -10.02 -5.38
CA THR A 30 -7.00 -8.78 -4.93
C THR A 30 -6.12 -8.05 -3.93
N GLY A 31 -6.14 -6.72 -3.98
CA GLY A 31 -5.30 -5.92 -3.13
C GLY A 31 -5.55 -4.42 -3.31
N SER A 32 -4.50 -3.64 -3.15
CA SER A 32 -4.52 -2.19 -3.32
C SER A 32 -3.23 -1.67 -3.97
N VAL A 33 -3.33 -0.49 -4.57
CA VAL A 33 -2.16 0.25 -5.05
C VAL A 33 -1.77 1.27 -3.99
N ILE A 34 -0.54 1.16 -3.50
CA ILE A 34 0.03 1.99 -2.43
C ILE A 34 1.37 2.57 -2.89
N PRO A 35 1.86 3.66 -2.28
CA PRO A 35 3.23 4.11 -2.51
C PRO A 35 4.25 3.04 -2.11
N GLU A 36 5.39 3.00 -2.82
CA GLU A 36 6.50 2.10 -2.48
C GLU A 36 7.02 2.37 -1.08
N ASP A 37 7.17 3.66 -0.72
CA ASP A 37 7.62 4.10 0.59
C ASP A 37 6.69 5.19 1.14
N GLU A 38 6.27 5.03 2.39
CA GLU A 38 5.56 6.04 3.18
C GLU A 38 6.42 6.46 4.36
N VAL A 39 6.70 7.75 4.49
CA VAL A 39 7.52 8.30 5.58
C VAL A 39 6.65 9.05 6.57
N ASN A 40 6.60 8.53 7.79
CA ASN A 40 5.95 9.21 8.91
C ASN A 40 6.89 10.27 9.49
N ILE A 41 6.51 11.52 9.39
CA ILE A 41 7.24 12.64 9.97
C ILE A 41 6.84 12.77 11.45
N VAL A 42 7.82 12.64 12.33
CA VAL A 42 7.63 12.71 13.78
C VAL A 42 8.42 13.87 14.37
N PRO A 43 7.99 14.46 15.49
CA PRO A 43 8.69 15.57 16.11
C PRO A 43 9.96 15.13 16.83
N GLN A 44 10.92 16.05 16.94
CA GLN A 44 12.16 15.86 17.70
C GLN A 44 12.04 16.29 19.17
N ILE A 45 10.94 16.94 19.53
CA ILE A 45 10.64 17.38 20.88
C ILE A 45 9.14 17.17 21.19
N SER A 46 8.84 16.93 22.45
CA SER A 46 7.45 16.86 22.92
C SER A 46 6.90 18.27 23.21
N GLY A 47 5.61 18.47 22.91
CA GLY A 47 4.95 19.76 23.12
C GLY A 47 3.53 19.80 22.64
N ILE A 48 3.04 21.00 22.31
CA ILE A 48 1.73 21.23 21.74
C ILE A 48 1.90 21.82 20.32
N ILE A 49 1.11 21.38 19.36
CA ILE A 49 1.08 21.96 18.02
C ILE A 49 0.61 23.41 18.09
N ASP A 50 1.48 24.32 17.67
CA ASP A 50 1.23 25.78 17.63
C ASP A 50 0.55 26.16 16.31
N GLU A 51 1.12 25.70 15.17
CA GLU A 51 0.64 25.99 13.81
C GLU A 51 0.94 24.78 12.89
N ILE A 52 0.06 24.55 11.91
CA ILE A 52 0.22 23.57 10.84
C ILE A 52 0.30 24.34 9.52
N TYR A 53 1.31 24.05 8.70
CA TYR A 53 1.62 24.80 7.47
C TYR A 53 1.28 24.04 6.19
N VAL A 54 0.84 22.79 6.29
CA VAL A 54 0.55 21.93 5.13
C VAL A 54 -0.82 21.27 5.24
N GLU A 55 -1.40 20.99 4.08
CA GLU A 55 -2.67 20.28 3.95
C GLU A 55 -2.48 18.94 3.24
N GLU A 56 -3.44 18.02 3.42
CA GLU A 56 -3.45 16.75 2.71
C GLU A 56 -3.56 16.95 1.19
N GLY A 57 -2.70 16.30 0.44
CA GLY A 57 -2.60 16.42 -1.01
C GLY A 57 -1.58 17.47 -1.50
N GLU A 58 -0.95 18.23 -0.61
CA GLU A 58 0.08 19.22 -0.95
C GLU A 58 1.42 18.54 -1.27
N GLU A 59 2.12 19.03 -2.28
CA GLU A 59 3.48 18.59 -2.59
C GLU A 59 4.49 19.35 -1.74
N VAL A 60 5.41 18.62 -1.10
CA VAL A 60 6.47 19.16 -0.26
C VAL A 60 7.84 18.65 -0.72
N ASN A 61 8.86 19.49 -0.52
CA ASN A 61 10.24 19.13 -0.73
C ASN A 61 10.92 18.83 0.62
N GLU A 62 12.06 18.16 0.57
CA GLU A 62 12.91 18.01 1.75
C GLU A 62 13.27 19.36 2.35
N GLY A 63 13.03 19.54 3.65
CA GLY A 63 13.25 20.76 4.39
C GLY A 63 12.07 21.74 4.47
N ASP A 64 10.97 21.50 3.73
CA ASP A 64 9.77 22.34 3.80
C ASP A 64 9.11 22.24 5.19
N LEU A 65 8.49 23.36 5.60
CA LEU A 65 7.83 23.50 6.90
C LEU A 65 6.51 22.72 6.91
N LEU A 66 6.33 21.84 7.91
CA LEU A 66 5.10 21.08 8.08
C LEU A 66 4.28 21.56 9.28
N ALA A 67 4.94 21.73 10.43
CA ALA A 67 4.28 22.17 11.64
C ALA A 67 5.26 22.88 12.58
N LYS A 68 4.72 23.65 13.52
CA LYS A 68 5.45 24.30 14.61
C LYS A 68 4.93 23.80 15.95
N ILE A 69 5.87 23.48 16.84
CA ILE A 69 5.60 22.95 18.18
C ILE A 69 5.96 24.01 19.21
N LYS A 70 5.06 24.20 20.16
CA LYS A 70 5.30 24.99 21.36
C LYS A 70 5.67 24.06 22.51
N VAL A 71 6.88 24.24 23.06
CA VAL A 71 7.33 23.46 24.20
C VAL A 71 6.52 23.84 25.44
N VAL A 72 6.01 22.84 26.16
CA VAL A 72 5.34 23.00 27.46
C VAL A 72 6.27 22.40 28.52
N PRO A 73 7.05 23.22 29.23
CA PRO A 73 7.99 22.72 30.23
C PRO A 73 7.25 22.10 31.41
N ASN A 74 7.83 21.03 31.97
CA ASN A 74 7.37 20.51 33.25
C ASN A 74 7.72 21.53 34.36
N GLU A 75 6.70 22.02 35.10
CA GLU A 75 6.87 23.05 36.13
C GLU A 75 7.88 22.69 37.22
N GLN A 76 7.93 21.41 37.64
CA GLN A 76 8.89 20.95 38.65
C GLN A 76 10.34 21.00 38.12
N ALA A 77 10.54 20.56 36.86
CA ALA A 77 11.88 20.64 36.25
C ALA A 77 12.30 22.09 36.04
N LEU A 78 11.36 22.94 35.61
CA LEU A 78 11.59 24.38 35.42
C LEU A 78 12.02 25.05 36.74
N ASN A 79 11.25 24.87 37.82
CA ASN A 79 11.55 25.42 39.15
C ASN A 79 12.93 24.93 39.67
N SER A 80 13.24 23.64 39.44
CA SER A 80 14.54 23.07 39.84
C SER A 80 15.71 23.69 39.08
N ALA A 81 15.55 23.91 37.77
CA ALA A 81 16.58 24.55 36.94
C ALA A 81 16.77 26.03 37.30
N GLU A 82 15.68 26.77 37.53
CA GLU A 82 15.73 28.15 37.99
C GLU A 82 16.45 28.26 39.37
N GLY A 83 16.18 27.30 40.26
CA GLY A 83 16.87 27.18 41.54
C GLY A 83 18.38 26.99 41.38
N ARG A 84 18.80 26.10 40.48
CA ARG A 84 20.25 25.88 40.16
C ARG A 84 20.93 27.12 39.63
N VAL A 85 20.31 27.82 38.67
CA VAL A 85 20.82 29.10 38.15
C VAL A 85 21.01 30.12 39.25
N LYS A 86 20.00 30.28 40.14
CA LYS A 86 20.10 31.20 41.29
C LYS A 86 21.22 30.84 42.22
N THR A 87 21.39 29.56 42.56
CA THR A 87 22.47 29.07 43.44
C THR A 87 23.85 29.29 42.80
N SER A 88 24.06 28.87 41.53
CA SER A 88 25.33 29.07 40.82
C SER A 88 25.68 30.54 40.67
N ARG A 89 24.68 31.42 40.47
CA ARG A 89 24.91 32.89 40.43
C ARG A 89 25.40 33.44 41.75
N ILE A 90 24.85 32.96 42.90
CA ILE A 90 25.30 33.37 44.23
C ILE A 90 26.75 32.90 44.46
N ILE A 91 27.06 31.65 44.10
CA ILE A 91 28.44 31.09 44.26
C ILE A 91 29.42 31.90 43.43
N LEU A 92 29.13 32.14 42.13
CA LEU A 92 29.99 32.95 41.26
C LEU A 92 30.20 34.37 41.81
N ASN A 93 29.16 34.98 42.34
CA ASN A 93 29.27 36.34 42.90
C ASN A 93 30.18 36.38 44.10
N ASN A 94 30.23 35.30 44.92
CA ASN A 94 31.13 35.18 46.04
C ASN A 94 32.59 34.91 45.59
N SER A 95 32.81 33.97 44.67
CA SER A 95 34.14 33.68 44.13
C SER A 95 34.70 34.87 43.34
N LYS A 96 33.86 35.64 42.65
CA LYS A 96 34.26 36.87 41.98
C LYS A 96 34.76 37.92 42.97
N LYS A 97 34.07 38.15 44.08
CA LYS A 97 34.53 39.06 45.13
C LYS A 97 35.87 38.62 45.74
N GLU A 98 36.05 37.31 45.91
CA GLU A 98 37.29 36.73 46.40
C GLU A 98 38.44 36.91 45.38
N PHE A 99 38.16 36.62 44.09
CA PHE A 99 39.09 36.84 42.98
C PHE A 99 39.51 38.33 42.87
N ASP A 100 38.54 39.26 42.84
CA ASP A 100 38.83 40.70 42.73
C ASP A 100 39.70 41.22 43.94
N ARG A 101 39.45 40.69 45.13
CA ARG A 101 40.25 41.06 46.33
C ARG A 101 41.68 40.49 46.22
N ASN A 102 41.83 39.22 45.89
CA ASN A 102 43.10 38.55 45.82
C ASN A 102 43.93 39.01 44.60
N LYS A 103 43.31 39.41 43.52
CA LYS A 103 43.97 40.04 42.38
C LYS A 103 44.73 41.32 42.81
N LYS A 104 44.08 42.16 43.63
CA LYS A 104 44.71 43.37 44.19
C LYS A 104 45.85 43.07 45.13
N LEU A 105 45.86 41.93 45.90
CA LEU A 105 46.88 41.48 46.74
C LEU A 105 48.07 40.88 45.96
N PHE A 106 47.79 40.13 44.91
CA PHE A 106 48.76 39.58 43.96
C PHE A 106 49.49 40.70 43.22
N ASP A 107 48.77 41.67 42.69
CA ASP A 107 49.34 42.86 42.04
C ASP A 107 50.30 43.67 42.96
N LYS A 108 50.08 43.56 44.27
CA LYS A 108 51.00 44.18 45.33
C LYS A 108 52.05 43.24 45.81
N GLY A 109 52.18 42.01 45.28
CA GLY A 109 53.19 41.02 45.72
C GLY A 109 52.93 40.40 47.09
N VAL A 110 51.71 40.47 47.64
CA VAL A 110 51.33 40.01 48.99
C VAL A 110 51.06 38.51 49.04
N ILE A 111 50.54 37.94 47.96
CA ILE A 111 50.22 36.50 47.81
C ILE A 111 51.04 35.88 46.67
N SER A 112 51.30 34.55 46.78
CA SER A 112 52.00 33.80 45.74
C SER A 112 51.20 33.60 44.47
N GLU A 113 51.91 33.38 43.34
CA GLU A 113 51.30 33.04 42.08
C GLU A 113 50.47 31.75 42.19
N GLN A 114 50.95 30.74 42.89
CA GLN A 114 50.27 29.50 43.13
C GLN A 114 48.92 29.70 43.85
N GLU A 115 48.85 30.55 44.81
CA GLU A 115 47.66 30.89 45.58
C GLU A 115 46.67 31.68 44.69
N PHE A 116 47.15 32.65 43.94
CA PHE A 116 46.34 33.42 43.02
C PHE A 116 45.73 32.53 41.94
N ASN A 117 46.58 31.65 41.32
CA ASN A 117 46.11 30.71 40.28
C ASN A 117 45.02 29.77 40.81
N SER A 118 45.07 29.34 42.06
CA SER A 118 44.06 28.50 42.67
C SER A 118 42.68 29.23 42.81
N ILE A 119 42.72 30.51 43.13
CA ILE A 119 41.55 31.37 43.27
C ILE A 119 40.94 31.70 41.89
N GLU A 120 41.81 31.99 40.91
CA GLU A 120 41.40 32.21 39.54
C GLU A 120 40.73 30.97 38.93
N LEU A 121 41.33 29.78 39.15
CA LEU A 121 40.73 28.51 38.69
C LEU A 121 39.34 28.31 39.27
N ARG A 122 39.16 28.55 40.57
CA ARG A 122 37.85 28.43 41.23
C ARG A 122 36.84 29.40 40.66
N TYR A 123 37.20 30.67 40.44
CA TYR A 123 36.34 31.67 39.81
C TYR A 123 35.90 31.23 38.42
N ASN A 124 36.86 30.72 37.61
CA ASN A 124 36.56 30.24 36.26
C ASN A 124 35.63 29.00 36.28
N GLN A 125 35.82 28.06 37.22
CA GLN A 125 34.95 26.92 37.42
C GLN A 125 33.54 27.33 37.81
N ASP A 126 33.36 28.30 38.71
CA ASP A 126 32.08 28.80 39.15
C ASP A 126 31.37 29.56 38.01
N ALA A 127 32.12 30.27 37.16
CA ALA A 127 31.60 30.91 35.96
C ALA A 127 31.06 29.86 34.97
N GLN A 128 31.83 28.80 34.72
CA GLN A 128 31.40 27.70 33.85
C GLN A 128 30.16 26.96 34.40
N ASN A 129 30.11 26.77 35.74
CA ASN A 129 28.92 26.14 36.39
C ASN A 129 27.67 26.99 36.25
N LEU A 130 27.77 28.32 36.29
CA LEU A 130 26.63 29.19 36.02
C LEU A 130 26.19 29.12 34.55
N ASP A 131 27.14 29.12 33.61
CA ASP A 131 26.84 29.02 32.18
C ASP A 131 26.16 27.69 31.86
N ASN A 132 26.62 26.58 32.39
CA ASN A 132 25.98 25.27 32.28
C ASN A 132 24.55 25.29 32.85
N ALA A 133 24.32 25.89 34.03
CA ALA A 133 22.99 25.97 34.64
C ALA A 133 22.05 26.84 33.83
N ILE A 134 22.54 27.90 33.19
CA ILE A 134 21.71 28.75 32.26
C ILE A 134 21.36 27.95 31.01
N SER A 135 22.31 27.20 30.47
CA SER A 135 22.10 26.34 29.30
C SER A 135 21.04 25.26 29.58
N ASP A 136 21.12 24.59 30.73
CA ASP A 136 20.12 23.60 31.18
C ASP A 136 18.74 24.25 31.31
N LEU A 137 18.64 25.45 31.87
CA LEU A 137 17.37 26.17 31.96
C LEU A 137 16.77 26.52 30.59
N GLN A 138 17.64 26.91 29.64
CA GLN A 138 17.23 27.20 28.28
C GLN A 138 16.70 25.93 27.57
N ILE A 139 17.35 24.78 27.72
CA ILE A 139 16.88 23.50 27.18
C ILE A 139 15.47 23.18 27.70
N ILE A 140 15.27 23.33 29.03
CA ILE A 140 13.96 23.06 29.65
C ILE A 140 12.87 24.03 29.15
N LYS A 141 13.20 25.32 28.98
CA LYS A 141 12.25 26.35 28.53
C LYS A 141 11.93 26.29 27.02
N LEU A 142 12.94 26.02 26.19
CA LEU A 142 12.89 26.23 24.76
C LEU A 142 13.14 24.95 23.93
N GLY A 143 13.48 23.82 24.58
CA GLY A 143 13.81 22.57 23.93
C GLY A 143 15.23 22.50 23.36
N SER A 144 16.01 23.61 23.36
CA SER A 144 17.39 23.62 22.88
C SER A 144 18.16 24.82 23.33
N ILE A 145 19.50 24.83 23.08
CA ILE A 145 20.44 25.91 23.40
C ILE A 145 20.70 26.80 22.19
N GLY A 146 20.53 28.14 22.36
CA GLY A 146 20.86 29.13 21.34
C GLY A 146 19.93 29.14 20.14
N GLY A 147 20.40 29.56 18.95
CA GLY A 147 19.62 29.66 17.71
C GLY A 147 18.99 28.36 17.19
N SER A 148 19.42 27.20 17.76
CA SER A 148 18.85 25.88 17.47
C SER A 148 17.44 25.66 18.07
N ALA A 149 17.00 26.52 19.03
CA ALA A 149 15.65 26.43 19.59
C ALA A 149 14.56 26.51 18.51
N ALA A 150 14.74 27.42 17.54
CA ALA A 150 13.85 27.54 16.42
C ALA A 150 13.87 26.30 15.49
N THR A 151 14.99 25.59 15.45
CA THR A 151 15.15 24.42 14.56
C THR A 151 14.42 23.20 15.11
N ASN A 152 14.47 22.95 16.42
CA ASN A 152 13.84 21.77 17.02
C ASN A 152 12.32 21.93 17.21
N THR A 153 11.83 23.16 17.34
CA THR A 153 10.40 23.44 17.45
C THR A 153 9.67 23.43 16.09
N ILE A 154 10.44 23.44 15.00
CA ILE A 154 9.91 23.42 13.65
C ILE A 154 10.04 22.00 13.09
N VAL A 155 8.91 21.40 12.73
CA VAL A 155 8.88 20.11 12.05
C VAL A 155 8.97 20.36 10.55
N ARG A 156 9.93 19.71 9.91
CA ARG A 156 10.18 19.81 8.47
C ARG A 156 10.07 18.46 7.81
N SER A 157 9.71 18.44 6.53
CA SER A 157 9.74 17.22 5.74
C SER A 157 11.18 16.72 5.61
N THR A 158 11.35 15.41 5.80
CA THR A 158 12.65 14.72 5.61
C THR A 158 12.79 14.15 4.21
N VAL A 159 11.73 14.18 3.42
CA VAL A 159 11.67 13.63 2.05
C VAL A 159 10.85 14.56 1.16
N LYS A 160 11.05 14.43 -0.15
CA LYS A 160 10.19 15.04 -1.15
C LYS A 160 9.02 14.10 -1.42
N GLY A 161 7.79 14.64 -1.56
CA GLY A 161 6.62 13.86 -1.91
C GLY A 161 5.32 14.62 -1.71
N THR A 162 4.22 13.88 -1.69
CA THR A 162 2.88 14.41 -1.42
C THR A 162 2.49 14.06 0.03
N VAL A 163 1.91 15.02 0.73
CA VAL A 163 1.35 14.81 2.07
C VAL A 163 0.09 13.95 1.95
N LEU A 164 0.14 12.74 2.46
CA LEU A 164 -1.00 11.81 2.40
C LEU A 164 -2.03 12.08 3.49
N VAL A 165 -1.54 12.25 4.72
CA VAL A 165 -2.37 12.42 5.92
C VAL A 165 -1.72 13.40 6.87
N VAL A 166 -2.52 14.24 7.51
CA VAL A 166 -2.16 15.11 8.64
C VAL A 166 -3.08 14.78 9.82
N PRO A 167 -2.73 13.78 10.66
CA PRO A 167 -3.63 13.24 11.68
C PRO A 167 -3.77 14.13 12.92
N ILE A 168 -3.06 15.26 12.96
CA ILE A 168 -2.99 16.18 14.10
C ILE A 168 -3.71 17.49 13.82
N LYS A 169 -4.04 18.23 14.90
CA LYS A 169 -4.64 19.56 14.84
C LYS A 169 -3.86 20.53 15.71
N GLU A 170 -4.02 21.83 15.45
CA GLU A 170 -3.52 22.88 16.33
C GLU A 170 -4.09 22.71 17.74
N GLY A 171 -3.22 22.76 18.74
CA GLY A 171 -3.55 22.50 20.13
C GLY A 171 -3.35 21.06 20.59
N ASP A 172 -3.12 20.10 19.68
CA ASP A 172 -2.89 18.70 20.05
C ASP A 172 -1.52 18.56 20.73
N GLN A 173 -1.46 17.67 21.72
CA GLN A 173 -0.20 17.28 22.36
C GLN A 173 0.51 16.23 21.53
N VAL A 174 1.80 16.45 21.27
CA VAL A 174 2.67 15.53 20.53
C VAL A 174 3.86 15.09 21.37
N ILE A 175 4.31 13.88 21.13
CA ILE A 175 5.41 13.23 21.86
C ILE A 175 6.52 12.88 20.86
N GLU A 176 7.76 13.19 21.21
CA GLU A 176 8.96 12.83 20.44
C GLU A 176 9.14 11.31 20.33
N ALA A 177 9.73 10.86 19.22
CA ALA A 177 10.14 9.48 19.06
C ALA A 177 11.33 9.15 19.96
N ASN A 178 11.29 8.00 20.63
CA ASN A 178 12.39 7.48 21.43
C ASN A 178 12.41 5.95 21.41
N THR A 179 13.36 5.32 22.11
CA THR A 179 13.53 3.86 22.14
C THR A 179 12.28 3.10 22.60
N PHE A 180 11.39 3.73 23.36
CA PHE A 180 10.19 3.11 23.95
C PHE A 180 8.89 3.55 23.28
N ASN A 181 8.94 4.63 22.46
CA ASN A 181 7.76 5.21 21.83
C ASN A 181 8.10 5.66 20.40
N PRO A 182 7.35 5.22 19.38
CA PRO A 182 7.57 5.64 17.98
C PRO A 182 7.32 7.13 17.74
N GLY A 183 6.77 7.85 18.72
CA GLY A 183 6.42 9.27 18.60
C GLY A 183 5.04 9.48 17.96
N THR A 184 4.60 10.74 17.97
CA THR A 184 3.33 11.14 17.35
C THR A 184 3.60 11.49 15.89
N THR A 185 2.90 10.85 14.96
CA THR A 185 2.97 11.21 13.53
C THR A 185 2.35 12.58 13.31
N ILE A 186 3.14 13.51 12.76
CA ILE A 186 2.70 14.86 12.38
C ILE A 186 2.06 14.83 11.00
N SER A 187 2.72 14.18 10.05
CA SER A 187 2.21 13.95 8.70
C SER A 187 2.85 12.69 8.12
N THR A 188 2.19 12.09 7.15
CA THR A 188 2.76 11.02 6.33
C THR A 188 2.99 11.57 4.93
N VAL A 189 4.22 11.43 4.42
CA VAL A 189 4.63 11.91 3.10
C VAL A 189 5.07 10.73 2.26
N ALA A 190 4.67 10.69 0.99
CA ALA A 190 5.05 9.63 0.06
C ALA A 190 5.27 10.16 -1.37
N ASP A 191 6.09 9.46 -2.13
CA ASP A 191 6.29 9.70 -3.55
C ASP A 191 5.24 8.94 -4.37
N LEU A 192 4.21 9.62 -4.83
CA LEU A 192 3.13 9.02 -5.63
C LEU A 192 3.54 8.68 -7.07
N THR A 193 4.75 9.00 -7.49
CA THR A 193 5.27 8.56 -8.80
C THR A 193 5.75 7.11 -8.78
N LYS A 194 5.99 6.56 -7.59
CA LYS A 194 6.44 5.19 -7.36
C LYS A 194 5.37 4.42 -6.58
N MET A 195 4.50 3.77 -7.33
CA MET A 195 3.41 3.00 -6.75
C MET A 195 3.64 1.51 -6.93
N ILE A 196 3.25 0.74 -5.94
CA ILE A 196 3.24 -0.71 -5.98
C ILE A 196 1.83 -1.25 -5.77
N PHE A 197 1.55 -2.36 -6.40
CA PHE A 197 0.41 -3.21 -6.05
C PHE A 197 0.83 -4.10 -4.88
N GLU A 198 0.06 -4.08 -3.81
CA GLU A 198 0.16 -5.03 -2.71
C GLU A 198 -1.12 -5.86 -2.66
N GLY A 199 -1.01 -7.18 -2.79
CA GLY A 199 -2.16 -8.07 -2.81
C GLY A 199 -1.88 -9.42 -2.17
N MET A 200 -2.94 -10.24 -2.11
CA MET A 200 -2.90 -11.56 -1.52
C MET A 200 -3.24 -12.63 -2.56
N VAL A 201 -2.53 -13.76 -2.51
CA VAL A 201 -2.75 -14.94 -3.35
C VAL A 201 -2.88 -16.17 -2.47
N ASP A 202 -3.77 -17.07 -2.84
CA ASP A 202 -4.00 -18.31 -2.10
C ASP A 202 -2.81 -19.30 -2.18
N GLU A 203 -2.66 -20.12 -1.14
CA GLU A 203 -1.60 -21.14 -1.04
C GLU A 203 -1.58 -22.08 -2.25
N GLY A 204 -2.74 -22.44 -2.79
CA GLY A 204 -2.85 -23.34 -3.95
C GLY A 204 -2.28 -22.77 -5.25
N GLU A 205 -2.16 -21.44 -5.36
CA GLU A 205 -1.75 -20.74 -6.57
C GLU A 205 -0.34 -20.14 -6.48
N VAL A 206 0.11 -19.78 -5.26
CA VAL A 206 1.41 -19.13 -5.06
C VAL A 206 2.58 -19.95 -5.60
N GLY A 207 2.47 -21.28 -5.59
CA GLY A 207 3.51 -22.18 -6.12
C GLY A 207 3.75 -22.08 -7.64
N LYS A 208 2.81 -21.49 -8.38
CA LYS A 208 2.94 -21.24 -9.84
C LYS A 208 3.59 -19.87 -10.13
N LEU A 209 3.72 -19.00 -9.11
CA LEU A 209 4.25 -17.66 -9.28
C LEU A 209 5.77 -17.65 -9.20
N SER A 210 6.37 -16.74 -9.96
CA SER A 210 7.78 -16.40 -9.88
C SER A 210 7.99 -14.89 -10.02
N VAL A 211 8.98 -14.36 -9.32
CA VAL A 211 9.35 -12.95 -9.43
C VAL A 211 9.72 -12.64 -10.89
N GLY A 212 9.23 -11.51 -11.38
CA GLY A 212 9.44 -11.06 -12.75
C GLY A 212 8.28 -11.33 -13.71
N LEU A 213 7.23 -12.05 -13.28
CA LEU A 213 6.03 -12.26 -14.11
C LEU A 213 5.32 -10.92 -14.41
N PRO A 214 4.76 -10.77 -15.61
CA PRO A 214 3.95 -9.63 -15.97
C PRO A 214 2.60 -9.67 -15.26
N LEU A 215 2.15 -8.48 -14.82
CA LEU A 215 0.84 -8.28 -14.22
C LEU A 215 0.05 -7.25 -15.02
N LYS A 216 -1.27 -7.41 -15.04
CA LYS A 216 -2.21 -6.38 -15.46
C LYS A 216 -3.02 -5.96 -14.25
N ILE A 217 -2.95 -4.67 -13.91
CA ILE A 217 -3.61 -4.10 -12.74
C ILE A 217 -4.83 -3.32 -13.20
N SER A 218 -6.02 -3.73 -12.74
CA SER A 218 -7.25 -2.96 -12.88
C SER A 218 -7.59 -2.30 -11.54
N LEU A 219 -7.87 -0.99 -11.58
CA LEU A 219 -8.22 -0.20 -10.40
C LEU A 219 -9.73 -0.09 -10.27
N GLY A 220 -10.26 -0.34 -9.08
CA GLY A 220 -11.71 -0.24 -8.85
C GLY A 220 -12.28 1.18 -9.04
N ALA A 221 -11.43 2.21 -8.94
CA ALA A 221 -11.82 3.61 -9.10
C ALA A 221 -11.72 4.13 -10.55
N ILE A 222 -11.08 3.37 -11.46
CA ILE A 222 -10.87 3.77 -12.86
C ILE A 222 -11.34 2.60 -13.74
N GLU A 223 -12.53 2.76 -14.30
CA GLU A 223 -13.14 1.73 -15.15
C GLU A 223 -12.42 1.66 -16.51
N ASP A 224 -12.43 0.48 -17.12
CA ASP A 224 -11.94 0.19 -18.47
C ASP A 224 -10.45 0.52 -18.73
N LYS A 225 -9.62 0.63 -17.67
CA LYS A 225 -8.20 0.85 -17.81
C LYS A 225 -7.39 -0.19 -17.03
N GLU A 226 -6.41 -0.76 -17.70
CA GLU A 226 -5.43 -1.66 -17.13
C GLU A 226 -4.04 -1.01 -17.17
N TYR A 227 -3.29 -1.19 -16.10
CA TYR A 227 -1.91 -0.74 -15.97
C TYR A 227 -0.98 -1.94 -16.04
N ASP A 228 0.10 -1.79 -16.77
CA ASP A 228 1.17 -2.78 -16.76
C ASP A 228 1.90 -2.74 -15.43
N ALA A 229 2.24 -3.92 -14.94
CA ALA A 229 3.02 -4.06 -13.71
C ALA A 229 3.92 -5.31 -13.80
N LYS A 230 4.85 -5.42 -12.89
CA LYS A 230 5.77 -6.54 -12.80
C LYS A 230 5.85 -7.05 -11.36
N LEU A 231 5.71 -8.35 -11.17
CA LEU A 231 5.82 -9.00 -9.86
C LEU A 231 7.25 -8.87 -9.33
N THR A 232 7.40 -8.18 -8.20
CA THR A 232 8.71 -7.90 -7.59
C THR A 232 8.96 -8.71 -6.33
N LEU A 233 7.92 -9.03 -5.57
CA LEU A 233 8.04 -9.77 -4.32
C LEU A 233 6.92 -10.82 -4.21
N ILE A 234 7.30 -11.99 -3.71
CA ILE A 234 6.38 -13.01 -3.18
C ILE A 234 6.84 -13.28 -1.76
N SER A 235 5.97 -13.02 -0.79
CA SER A 235 6.31 -13.24 0.63
C SER A 235 6.68 -14.70 0.87
N PRO A 236 7.81 -15.00 1.54
CA PRO A 236 8.17 -16.36 1.89
C PRO A 236 7.33 -16.94 3.04
N LYS A 237 6.49 -16.12 3.67
CA LYS A 237 5.63 -16.50 4.79
C LYS A 237 4.18 -16.20 4.46
N GLY A 238 3.34 -17.24 4.53
CA GLY A 238 1.89 -17.11 4.47
C GLY A 238 1.31 -16.53 5.76
N ALA A 239 0.17 -15.88 5.64
CA ALA A 239 -0.64 -15.36 6.72
C ALA A 239 -2.03 -16.00 6.69
N ASP A 240 -2.61 -16.26 7.86
CA ASP A 240 -4.01 -16.69 7.95
C ASP A 240 -4.91 -15.45 7.80
N VAL A 241 -5.67 -15.42 6.73
CA VAL A 241 -6.66 -14.37 6.45
C VAL A 241 -8.04 -15.01 6.41
N ALA A 242 -8.82 -14.78 7.46
CA ALA A 242 -10.18 -15.31 7.62
C ALA A 242 -10.28 -16.87 7.47
N GLY A 243 -9.26 -17.61 7.90
CA GLY A 243 -9.23 -19.08 7.87
C GLY A 243 -8.65 -19.68 6.57
N ALA A 244 -8.16 -18.85 5.64
CA ALA A 244 -7.41 -19.30 4.47
C ALA A 244 -5.95 -18.82 4.55
N ILE A 245 -5.01 -19.67 4.16
CA ILE A 245 -3.60 -19.29 4.09
C ILE A 245 -3.37 -18.54 2.78
N GLN A 246 -2.94 -17.28 2.92
CA GLN A 246 -2.64 -16.42 1.79
C GLN A 246 -1.21 -15.89 1.87
N PHE A 247 -0.62 -15.61 0.73
CA PHE A 247 0.72 -15.07 0.59
C PHE A 247 0.65 -13.66 0.02
N LYS A 248 1.32 -12.73 0.71
CA LYS A 248 1.47 -11.37 0.22
C LYS A 248 2.36 -11.35 -1.02
N ILE A 249 1.92 -10.62 -2.04
CA ILE A 249 2.69 -10.33 -3.23
C ILE A 249 2.77 -8.82 -3.45
N GLU A 250 3.87 -8.37 -4.06
CA GLU A 250 4.04 -6.98 -4.46
C GLU A 250 4.45 -6.92 -5.93
N GLY A 251 3.95 -5.91 -6.62
CA GLY A 251 4.28 -5.64 -8.00
C GLY A 251 4.50 -4.16 -8.26
N GLU A 252 5.56 -3.81 -8.95
CA GLU A 252 5.83 -2.45 -9.41
C GLU A 252 4.82 -2.08 -10.51
N VAL A 253 4.09 -0.99 -10.33
CA VAL A 253 3.03 -0.53 -11.25
C VAL A 253 3.56 0.60 -12.12
N TYR A 254 3.45 0.46 -13.43
CA TYR A 254 3.85 1.48 -14.39
C TYR A 254 2.67 2.40 -14.69
N LEU A 255 2.58 3.49 -13.92
CA LEU A 255 1.53 4.48 -14.09
C LEU A 255 1.85 5.40 -15.28
N ASP A 256 0.82 5.76 -16.03
CA ASP A 256 0.88 6.88 -16.95
C ASP A 256 0.36 8.14 -16.26
N ASN A 257 0.62 9.30 -16.86
CA ASN A 257 0.20 10.61 -16.32
C ASN A 257 -1.25 10.99 -16.71
N GLU A 258 -2.04 10.05 -17.21
CA GLU A 258 -3.38 10.34 -17.70
C GLU A 258 -4.38 10.51 -16.55
N PHE A 259 -4.20 9.72 -15.47
CA PHE A 259 -5.05 9.76 -14.28
C PHE A 259 -4.22 9.88 -13.01
N VAL A 260 -4.75 10.64 -12.06
CA VAL A 260 -4.16 10.72 -10.71
C VAL A 260 -4.58 9.47 -9.92
N VAL A 261 -3.65 8.54 -9.74
CA VAL A 261 -3.86 7.36 -8.89
C VAL A 261 -3.58 7.75 -7.44
N ARG A 262 -4.56 7.53 -6.57
CA ARG A 262 -4.43 7.82 -5.14
C ARG A 262 -3.97 6.58 -4.38
N ALA A 263 -3.18 6.80 -3.33
CA ALA A 263 -2.79 5.75 -2.41
C ALA A 263 -4.01 5.05 -1.80
N GLY A 264 -3.98 3.71 -1.75
CA GLY A 264 -5.05 2.91 -1.16
C GLY A 264 -6.21 2.56 -2.12
N TYR A 265 -6.12 2.90 -3.41
CA TYR A 265 -7.13 2.41 -4.36
C TYR A 265 -7.14 0.89 -4.40
N SER A 266 -8.33 0.30 -4.27
CA SER A 266 -8.51 -1.14 -4.46
C SER A 266 -8.15 -1.55 -5.89
N ALA A 267 -7.48 -2.67 -6.03
CA ALA A 267 -6.96 -3.15 -7.29
C ALA A 267 -7.08 -4.67 -7.40
N ASN A 268 -7.28 -5.15 -8.64
CA ASN A 268 -7.15 -6.54 -8.99
C ASN A 268 -5.96 -6.70 -9.93
N ALA A 269 -5.06 -7.62 -9.57
CA ALA A 269 -3.93 -7.99 -10.41
C ALA A 269 -4.21 -9.30 -11.13
N SER A 270 -4.17 -9.29 -12.44
CA SER A 270 -4.13 -10.51 -13.26
C SER A 270 -2.68 -10.86 -13.54
N ILE A 271 -2.19 -11.94 -12.95
CA ILE A 271 -0.81 -12.43 -13.07
C ILE A 271 -0.80 -13.46 -14.19
N ILE A 272 -0.10 -13.18 -15.28
CA ILE A 272 -0.03 -14.06 -16.44
C ILE A 272 1.03 -15.12 -16.18
N THR A 273 0.61 -16.37 -16.05
CA THR A 273 1.48 -17.52 -15.74
C THR A 273 1.93 -18.28 -16.98
N ASP A 274 1.06 -18.39 -17.99
CA ASP A 274 1.37 -19.00 -19.29
C ASP A 274 0.55 -18.34 -20.40
N VAL A 275 1.11 -18.29 -21.61
CA VAL A 275 0.43 -17.75 -22.80
C VAL A 275 0.61 -18.73 -23.94
N LYS A 276 -0.48 -19.10 -24.58
CA LYS A 276 -0.51 -19.91 -25.78
C LYS A 276 -1.14 -19.11 -26.91
N GLU A 277 -0.34 -18.74 -27.87
CA GLU A 277 -0.79 -17.97 -29.02
C GLU A 277 -1.26 -18.89 -30.16
N ASN A 278 -2.38 -18.50 -30.80
CA ASN A 278 -2.91 -19.16 -31.99
C ASN A 278 -3.11 -20.67 -31.81
N VAL A 279 -3.71 -21.07 -30.70
CA VAL A 279 -4.08 -22.47 -30.41
C VAL A 279 -5.52 -22.75 -30.74
N LEU A 280 -5.82 -23.99 -31.12
CA LEU A 280 -7.20 -24.40 -31.36
C LEU A 280 -7.97 -24.39 -30.03
N ALA A 281 -9.00 -23.58 -29.95
CA ALA A 281 -9.74 -23.28 -28.73
C ALA A 281 -11.22 -23.66 -28.84
N ILE A 282 -11.78 -24.02 -27.69
CA ILE A 282 -13.21 -24.28 -27.52
C ILE A 282 -13.73 -23.42 -26.37
N ASN A 283 -14.94 -22.92 -26.51
CA ASN A 283 -15.61 -22.29 -25.35
C ASN A 283 -15.80 -23.34 -24.25
N GLU A 284 -15.28 -23.05 -23.06
CA GLU A 284 -15.26 -24.00 -21.94
C GLU A 284 -16.67 -24.46 -21.51
N ALA A 285 -17.68 -23.62 -21.71
CA ALA A 285 -19.08 -23.97 -21.44
C ALA A 285 -19.62 -25.11 -22.30
N LEU A 286 -18.93 -25.49 -23.38
CA LEU A 286 -19.30 -26.61 -24.26
C LEU A 286 -18.67 -27.93 -23.85
N ILE A 287 -17.67 -27.88 -22.96
CA ILE A 287 -16.97 -29.06 -22.46
C ILE A 287 -17.81 -29.74 -21.39
N GLN A 288 -17.94 -31.04 -21.50
CA GLN A 288 -18.58 -31.87 -20.49
C GLN A 288 -17.57 -32.82 -19.86
N TYR A 289 -17.83 -33.21 -18.63
CA TYR A 289 -16.98 -34.12 -17.89
C TYR A 289 -17.76 -35.42 -17.58
N ASP A 290 -17.15 -36.54 -17.85
CA ASP A 290 -17.73 -37.83 -17.54
C ASP A 290 -17.82 -37.98 -16.00
N ASN A 291 -19.00 -38.36 -15.50
CA ASN A 291 -19.29 -38.43 -14.07
C ASN A 291 -18.41 -39.43 -13.32
N LYS A 292 -17.96 -40.49 -13.99
CA LYS A 292 -17.15 -41.58 -13.37
C LYS A 292 -15.67 -41.37 -13.58
N THR A 293 -15.26 -41.05 -14.81
CA THR A 293 -13.84 -40.95 -15.16
C THR A 293 -13.28 -39.53 -15.03
N LYS A 294 -14.14 -38.53 -14.90
CA LYS A 294 -13.79 -37.09 -14.89
C LYS A 294 -13.09 -36.61 -16.15
N LYS A 295 -13.07 -37.41 -17.22
CA LYS A 295 -12.46 -37.03 -18.49
C LYS A 295 -13.33 -36.04 -19.25
N PRO A 296 -12.74 -35.00 -19.88
CA PRO A 296 -13.46 -34.07 -20.72
C PRO A 296 -13.91 -34.70 -22.03
N PHE A 297 -15.09 -34.36 -22.49
CA PHE A 297 -15.63 -34.76 -23.78
C PHE A 297 -16.54 -33.70 -24.36
N VAL A 298 -16.75 -33.73 -25.65
CA VAL A 298 -17.72 -32.94 -26.39
C VAL A 298 -18.64 -33.83 -27.23
N GLU A 299 -19.74 -33.30 -27.66
CA GLU A 299 -20.60 -33.96 -28.69
C GLU A 299 -20.42 -33.26 -30.04
N ILE A 300 -19.91 -33.98 -31.02
CA ILE A 300 -19.71 -33.51 -32.39
C ILE A 300 -20.92 -33.86 -33.27
N GLN A 301 -21.29 -32.98 -34.21
CA GLN A 301 -22.35 -33.23 -35.18
C GLN A 301 -21.85 -34.14 -36.30
N ILE A 302 -22.43 -35.31 -36.42
CA ILE A 302 -22.13 -36.27 -37.52
C ILE A 302 -23.12 -36.18 -38.68
N SER A 303 -24.36 -35.72 -38.40
CA SER A 303 -25.39 -35.41 -39.39
C SER A 303 -26.42 -34.48 -38.75
N ASP A 304 -27.42 -34.03 -39.55
CA ASP A 304 -28.46 -33.12 -39.06
C ASP A 304 -29.08 -33.61 -37.73
N GLN A 305 -28.91 -32.82 -36.65
CA GLN A 305 -29.39 -33.09 -35.28
C GLN A 305 -28.94 -34.45 -34.68
N LYS A 306 -27.89 -35.09 -35.24
CA LYS A 306 -27.27 -36.29 -34.68
C LYS A 306 -25.88 -35.96 -34.20
N PHE A 307 -25.64 -36.27 -32.93
CA PHE A 307 -24.41 -35.97 -32.24
C PHE A 307 -23.79 -37.24 -31.71
N GLU A 308 -22.44 -37.28 -31.73
CA GLU A 308 -21.65 -38.37 -31.19
C GLU A 308 -20.67 -37.81 -30.15
N ARG A 309 -20.55 -38.51 -29.01
CA ARG A 309 -19.58 -38.20 -27.98
C ARG A 309 -18.17 -38.47 -28.47
N LYS A 310 -17.30 -37.51 -28.25
CA LYS A 310 -15.87 -37.62 -28.54
C LYS A 310 -15.06 -37.11 -27.33
N ASP A 311 -14.21 -37.98 -26.79
CA ASP A 311 -13.31 -37.63 -25.72
C ASP A 311 -12.24 -36.70 -26.27
N ILE A 312 -11.88 -35.65 -25.50
CA ILE A 312 -10.91 -34.64 -25.86
C ILE A 312 -9.83 -34.54 -24.80
N GLU A 313 -8.68 -34.05 -25.19
CA GLU A 313 -7.62 -33.58 -24.26
C GLU A 313 -7.55 -32.07 -24.33
N ILE A 314 -7.60 -31.43 -23.17
CA ILE A 314 -7.56 -29.99 -23.04
C ILE A 314 -6.22 -29.57 -22.44
N GLY A 315 -5.73 -28.40 -22.82
CA GLY A 315 -4.54 -27.74 -22.29
C GLY A 315 -4.90 -26.66 -21.29
N ILE A 316 -4.31 -25.47 -21.46
CA ILE A 316 -4.62 -24.32 -20.61
C ILE A 316 -6.01 -23.74 -20.88
N SER A 317 -6.58 -23.05 -19.91
CA SER A 317 -7.85 -22.37 -20.02
C SER A 317 -7.79 -20.99 -19.35
N ASP A 318 -8.50 -20.01 -19.92
CA ASP A 318 -8.69 -18.66 -19.32
C ASP A 318 -10.07 -18.50 -18.64
N GLY A 319 -10.83 -19.62 -18.50
CA GLY A 319 -12.19 -19.63 -17.96
C GLY A 319 -13.28 -19.29 -18.98
N VAL A 320 -12.92 -18.89 -20.19
CA VAL A 320 -13.83 -18.67 -21.33
C VAL A 320 -13.53 -19.68 -22.45
N TYR A 321 -12.27 -19.80 -22.79
CA TYR A 321 -11.76 -20.74 -23.80
C TYR A 321 -10.76 -21.71 -23.19
N ALA A 322 -10.77 -22.96 -23.65
CA ALA A 322 -9.80 -23.97 -23.33
C ALA A 322 -9.08 -24.44 -24.60
N GLU A 323 -7.76 -24.61 -24.48
CA GLU A 323 -6.93 -25.18 -25.54
C GLU A 323 -7.31 -26.64 -25.80
N ILE A 324 -7.42 -27.02 -27.06
CA ILE A 324 -7.63 -28.40 -27.52
C ILE A 324 -6.29 -28.98 -27.93
N LEU A 325 -5.83 -29.99 -27.20
CA LEU A 325 -4.61 -30.73 -27.54
C LEU A 325 -4.88 -31.88 -28.50
N SER A 326 -6.01 -32.58 -28.32
CA SER A 326 -6.40 -33.69 -29.17
C SER A 326 -7.91 -33.99 -29.07
N GLY A 327 -8.41 -34.81 -30.01
CA GLY A 327 -9.77 -35.32 -29.99
C GLY A 327 -10.66 -34.71 -31.07
N VAL A 328 -10.60 -33.42 -31.35
CA VAL A 328 -11.41 -32.72 -32.36
C VAL A 328 -10.57 -31.82 -33.24
N THR A 329 -11.09 -31.38 -34.36
CA THR A 329 -10.43 -30.55 -35.36
C THR A 329 -11.29 -29.32 -35.66
N GLU A 330 -10.73 -28.29 -36.29
CA GLU A 330 -11.39 -27.06 -36.73
C GLU A 330 -12.65 -27.30 -37.56
N LYS A 331 -12.74 -28.45 -38.24
CA LYS A 331 -13.86 -28.80 -39.14
C LYS A 331 -15.05 -29.36 -38.37
N ASP A 332 -14.88 -29.75 -37.11
CA ASP A 332 -15.92 -30.37 -36.29
C ASP A 332 -16.89 -29.29 -35.79
N ASN A 333 -18.18 -29.56 -35.85
CA ASN A 333 -19.23 -28.71 -35.27
C ASN A 333 -19.59 -29.28 -33.90
N ILE A 334 -19.41 -28.47 -32.84
CA ILE A 334 -19.63 -28.87 -31.46
C ILE A 334 -21.03 -28.49 -31.04
N LYS A 335 -21.75 -29.39 -30.40
CA LYS A 335 -23.10 -29.18 -29.86
C LYS A 335 -23.12 -28.14 -28.76
N VAL A 336 -24.02 -27.16 -28.87
CA VAL A 336 -24.27 -26.15 -27.81
C VAL A 336 -25.38 -26.65 -26.90
N TRP A 337 -25.06 -26.94 -25.63
CA TRP A 337 -25.99 -27.54 -24.69
C TRP A 337 -26.98 -26.57 -24.05
N ASN A 338 -26.65 -25.31 -23.97
CA ASN A 338 -27.34 -24.29 -23.18
C ASN A 338 -28.28 -23.40 -24.01
N LYS A 339 -28.33 -23.61 -25.33
CA LYS A 339 -29.27 -22.92 -26.19
C LYS A 339 -30.17 -23.93 -26.88
N THR A 340 -31.40 -23.99 -26.42
CA THR A 340 -32.48 -24.75 -27.06
C THR A 340 -33.50 -23.75 -27.54
N GLU A 341 -33.74 -23.66 -28.87
CA GLU A 341 -34.87 -22.93 -29.40
C GLU A 341 -36.09 -23.87 -29.44
N PRO A 342 -37.24 -23.48 -28.87
CA PRO A 342 -38.47 -24.19 -29.10
C PRO A 342 -38.85 -24.02 -30.59
N LEU A 343 -39.19 -25.11 -31.29
CA LEU A 343 -39.72 -25.08 -32.65
C LEU A 343 -40.86 -24.06 -32.75
N LYS A 344 -40.70 -23.05 -33.61
CA LYS A 344 -41.79 -22.15 -33.99
C LYS A 344 -42.91 -22.98 -34.58
N ARG A 345 -44.08 -23.04 -33.92
CA ARG A 345 -45.30 -23.57 -34.54
C ARG A 345 -45.60 -22.67 -35.71
N ASN A 346 -45.58 -23.22 -36.95
CA ASN A 346 -46.23 -22.60 -38.06
C ASN A 346 -47.70 -22.56 -37.74
N THR A 347 -48.22 -21.41 -37.37
CA THR A 347 -49.65 -21.09 -37.39
C THR A 347 -49.99 -20.66 -38.80
N ASP A 348 -50.01 -21.64 -39.68
CA ASP A 348 -50.66 -21.49 -40.96
C ASP A 348 -51.74 -22.56 -41.00
N ASP A 349 -52.97 -22.22 -40.54
CA ASP A 349 -54.19 -22.87 -40.86
C ASP A 349 -55.37 -22.07 -40.29
N GLY A 350 -56.13 -21.47 -41.22
CA GLY A 350 -57.55 -21.35 -41.06
C GLY A 350 -58.15 -19.98 -40.79
N GLU A 351 -57.93 -19.08 -41.70
CA GLU A 351 -58.98 -18.09 -41.98
C GLU A 351 -59.97 -18.72 -42.91
N SER A 352 -61.10 -19.18 -42.40
CA SER A 352 -62.28 -19.37 -43.21
C SER A 352 -63.58 -19.35 -42.38
N ALA A 353 -64.43 -18.46 -42.81
CA ALA A 353 -65.87 -18.47 -42.71
C ALA A 353 -66.53 -18.04 -41.38
N ARG A 354 -66.80 -16.78 -41.32
CA ARG A 354 -68.15 -16.34 -40.82
C ARG A 354 -69.06 -16.17 -41.94
N LEU A 355 -70.14 -16.87 -41.89
CA LEU A 355 -71.44 -16.51 -42.49
C LEU A 355 -72.54 -16.83 -41.49
N ASP A 356 -73.38 -15.81 -41.27
CA ASP A 356 -74.68 -15.67 -40.62
C ASP A 356 -74.64 -15.43 -39.11
#